data_81c029077a70772aae69ef8d688a1414
#
_entry.id   81c029077a70772aae69ef8d688a1414
#
_cell.length_a   1.000
_cell.length_b   1.000
_cell.length_c   1.000
_cell.angle_alpha   90.00
_cell.angle_beta   90.00
_cell.angle_gamma   90.00
#
_symmetry.space_group_name_H-M   'P 1'
#
loop_
_entity.id
_entity.type
_entity.pdbx_description
1 polymer ?
#
loop_
_entity_poly.entity_id
_entity_poly.type
_entity_poly.pdbx_seq_one_letter_code
_entity_poly.pdbx_strand_id
1 'polypeptide(L)'
;LKPYNTEWWSDLQPAPQPTIHLTIYPDGNIEKGIELSDDHFSPPRYDALPIAFCMTEGKEDRATMSFKCDADECFVGTGERFRKMDLSGQTFFLKNQDGQGVNNRRAYKNIPFYMSSRMYGVFYHTSDYCRLSLADHSTRSIQFRNDRATLDAFIIGGENPERILYGY
;
A
#
# COMPACT_ATOMS: atom_id res chain seq x y z
N LEU A 1 -5.60 -14.05 12.45
CA LEU A 1 -5.52 -13.85 11.00
C LEU A 1 -5.72 -15.16 10.31
N LYS A 2 -6.77 -15.31 9.51
CA LYS A 2 -6.78 -16.35 8.51
C LYS A 2 -6.06 -15.79 7.28
N PRO A 3 -5.01 -16.45 6.80
CA PRO A 3 -4.45 -16.09 5.50
C PRO A 3 -5.57 -16.21 4.46
N TYR A 4 -5.52 -15.34 3.46
CA TYR A 4 -6.43 -15.45 2.33
C TYR A 4 -6.17 -16.80 1.67
N ASN A 5 -7.09 -17.74 1.90
CA ASN A 5 -6.95 -19.12 1.41
C ASN A 5 -7.46 -19.15 -0.02
N THR A 6 -6.56 -19.20 -0.94
CA THR A 6 -6.84 -19.55 -2.32
C THR A 6 -6.80 -21.06 -2.46
N GLU A 7 -7.88 -21.75 -2.08
CA GLU A 7 -7.97 -23.23 -2.15
C GLU A 7 -7.59 -23.80 -3.53
N TRP A 8 -7.81 -23.02 -4.57
CA TRP A 8 -7.47 -23.40 -5.95
C TRP A 8 -5.96 -23.37 -6.28
N TRP A 9 -5.13 -22.82 -5.38
CA TRP A 9 -3.67 -22.82 -5.52
C TRP A 9 -3.00 -24.04 -4.87
N SER A 10 -3.74 -24.75 -4.02
CA SER A 10 -3.18 -25.86 -3.21
C SER A 10 -2.67 -27.02 -4.05
N ASP A 11 -3.20 -27.22 -5.25
CA ASP A 11 -2.86 -28.34 -6.11
C ASP A 11 -1.62 -28.11 -7.00
N LEU A 12 -1.13 -26.88 -7.06
CA LEU A 12 -0.10 -26.52 -8.04
C LEU A 12 1.22 -26.02 -7.45
N GLN A 13 1.26 -25.59 -6.20
CA GLN A 13 2.45 -24.95 -5.60
C GLN A 13 2.50 -25.14 -4.06
N PRO A 14 3.69 -25.08 -3.45
CA PRO A 14 3.78 -24.95 -1.99
C PRO A 14 3.02 -23.68 -1.56
N ALA A 15 2.33 -23.78 -0.43
CA ALA A 15 1.48 -22.72 0.10
C ALA A 15 2.15 -21.34 -0.04
N PRO A 16 1.46 -20.35 -0.63
CA PRO A 16 2.01 -19.01 -0.73
C PRO A 16 2.35 -18.47 0.65
N GLN A 17 3.33 -17.62 0.72
CA GLN A 17 3.67 -16.87 1.94
C GLN A 17 2.40 -16.14 2.43
N PRO A 18 2.23 -15.96 3.75
CA PRO A 18 1.01 -15.40 4.29
C PRO A 18 0.70 -14.03 3.69
N THR A 19 -0.46 -13.93 3.09
CA THR A 19 -1.03 -12.67 2.65
C THR A 19 -2.04 -12.22 3.70
N ILE A 20 -1.92 -10.99 4.13
CA ILE A 20 -2.81 -10.38 5.11
C ILE A 20 -3.72 -9.42 4.37
N HIS A 21 -5.02 -9.70 4.43
CA HIS A 21 -6.05 -8.78 3.92
C HIS A 21 -6.62 -7.97 5.07
N LEU A 22 -6.65 -6.67 4.91
CA LEU A 22 -7.09 -5.72 5.91
C LEU A 22 -8.07 -4.73 5.29
N THR A 23 -9.33 -4.73 5.77
CA THR A 23 -10.32 -3.71 5.44
C THR A 23 -10.69 -2.96 6.70
N ILE A 24 -10.59 -1.64 6.68
CA ILE A 24 -10.83 -0.77 7.82
C ILE A 24 -11.89 0.26 7.44
N TYR A 25 -12.88 0.40 8.30
CA TYR A 25 -13.98 1.34 8.16
C TYR A 25 -13.86 2.51 9.15
N PRO A 26 -14.50 3.67 8.87
CA PRO A 26 -14.45 4.84 9.73
C PRO A 26 -14.98 4.62 11.15
N ASP A 27 -15.91 3.68 11.34
CA ASP A 27 -16.46 3.32 12.65
C ASP A 27 -15.50 2.50 13.53
N GLY A 28 -14.30 2.23 13.04
CA GLY A 28 -13.30 1.43 13.72
C GLY A 28 -13.51 -0.06 13.61
N ASN A 29 -14.55 -0.52 12.90
CA ASN A 29 -14.72 -1.94 12.61
C ASN A 29 -13.63 -2.40 11.66
N ILE A 30 -12.95 -3.45 12.06
CA ILE A 30 -11.94 -4.12 11.26
C ILE A 30 -12.53 -5.47 10.84
N GLU A 31 -12.91 -5.59 9.59
CA GLU A 31 -13.26 -6.90 9.05
C GLU A 31 -11.97 -7.69 8.83
N LYS A 32 -11.74 -8.66 9.68
CA LYS A 32 -10.57 -9.56 9.66
C LYS A 32 -9.26 -8.78 9.88
N GLY A 33 -9.14 -8.20 11.07
CA GLY A 33 -7.95 -7.45 11.43
C GLY A 33 -6.86 -8.31 12.04
N ILE A 34 -5.66 -7.92 11.76
CA ILE A 34 -4.50 -8.11 12.60
C ILE A 34 -4.74 -7.28 13.85
N GLU A 35 -4.59 -7.88 15.03
CA GLU A 35 -4.15 -7.09 16.16
C GLU A 35 -2.74 -6.57 15.81
N LEU A 36 -2.71 -5.30 15.42
CA LEU A 36 -1.47 -4.62 15.14
C LEU A 36 -0.78 -4.43 16.48
N SER A 37 0.26 -5.20 16.75
CA SER A 37 1.09 -4.92 17.91
C SER A 37 1.65 -3.51 17.79
N ASP A 38 1.62 -2.75 18.85
CA ASP A 38 2.13 -1.36 18.93
C ASP A 38 3.56 -1.22 18.38
N ASP A 39 4.34 -2.29 18.40
CA ASP A 39 5.72 -2.32 17.91
C ASP A 39 5.84 -2.20 16.38
N HIS A 40 4.82 -2.59 15.63
CA HIS A 40 4.82 -2.52 14.16
C HIS A 40 4.24 -1.22 13.63
N PHE A 41 3.52 -0.48 14.45
CA PHE A 41 2.81 0.75 14.11
C PHE A 41 3.22 1.93 14.99
N SER A 42 4.41 1.93 15.51
CA SER A 42 4.93 3.17 16.09
C SER A 42 4.85 4.25 15.03
N PRO A 43 3.99 5.26 15.19
CA PRO A 43 3.90 6.32 14.21
C PRO A 43 5.30 6.92 14.05
N PRO A 44 5.72 7.26 12.83
CA PRO A 44 6.93 8.04 12.66
C PRO A 44 6.79 9.30 13.52
N ARG A 45 7.88 9.77 14.08
CA ARG A 45 7.93 10.91 15.04
C ARG A 45 7.27 12.21 14.56
N TYR A 46 6.72 12.24 13.37
CA TYR A 46 6.04 13.36 12.72
C TYR A 46 4.59 12.99 12.43
N ASP A 47 3.78 12.86 13.46
CA ASP A 47 2.30 12.94 13.49
C ASP A 47 1.49 12.22 12.41
N ALA A 48 2.08 11.27 11.70
CA ALA A 48 1.30 10.41 10.81
C ALA A 48 0.60 9.35 11.66
N LEU A 49 -0.68 9.50 11.85
CA LEU A 49 -1.50 8.44 12.44
C LEU A 49 -1.40 7.20 11.53
N PRO A 50 -1.28 6.00 12.10
CA PRO A 50 -1.28 4.75 11.32
C PRO A 50 -2.48 4.66 10.39
N ILE A 51 -3.63 5.08 10.89
CA ILE A 51 -4.89 5.16 10.16
C ILE A 51 -5.60 6.42 10.58
N ALA A 52 -6.09 7.18 9.60
CA ALA A 52 -6.91 8.35 9.85
C ALA A 52 -7.98 8.51 8.79
N PHE A 53 -9.14 8.99 9.21
CA PHE A 53 -10.21 9.41 8.33
C PHE A 53 -10.34 10.92 8.40
N CYS A 54 -10.40 11.54 7.22
CA CYS A 54 -10.61 12.98 7.10
C CYS A 54 -12.10 13.26 6.94
N MET A 55 -12.56 14.31 7.59
CA MET A 55 -13.94 14.75 7.47
C MET A 55 -14.01 16.10 6.75
N THR A 56 -14.90 16.21 5.78
CA THR A 56 -15.23 17.47 5.13
C THR A 56 -16.72 17.69 5.27
N GLU A 57 -17.11 18.83 5.81
CA GLU A 57 -18.53 19.21 6.04
C GLU A 57 -19.32 18.13 6.83
N GLY A 58 -18.66 17.48 7.79
CA GLY A 58 -19.29 16.47 8.65
C GLY A 58 -19.46 15.09 8.00
N LYS A 59 -18.83 14.84 6.84
CA LYS A 59 -18.78 13.52 6.20
C LYS A 59 -17.33 13.07 6.06
N GLU A 60 -17.09 11.79 6.31
CA GLU A 60 -15.81 11.18 5.99
C GLU A 60 -15.69 11.13 4.47
N ASP A 61 -14.64 11.74 3.94
CA ASP A 61 -14.42 11.83 2.50
C ASP A 61 -13.10 11.16 2.06
N ARG A 62 -12.18 10.97 2.98
CA ARG A 62 -10.85 10.40 2.73
C ARG A 62 -10.38 9.51 3.85
N ALA A 63 -9.56 8.56 3.48
CA ALA A 63 -8.87 7.71 4.44
C ALA A 63 -7.36 7.70 4.16
N THR A 64 -6.57 7.59 5.21
CA THR A 64 -5.11 7.49 5.13
C THR A 64 -4.61 6.30 5.92
N MET A 65 -3.56 5.66 5.40
CA MET A 65 -2.83 4.59 6.06
C MET A 65 -1.34 4.90 5.98
N SER A 66 -0.64 4.76 7.09
CA SER A 66 0.79 5.03 7.15
C SER A 66 1.54 3.87 7.77
N PHE A 67 2.67 3.52 7.18
CA PHE A 67 3.58 2.50 7.66
C PHE A 67 4.95 3.12 7.93
N LYS A 68 5.64 2.59 8.91
CA LYS A 68 7.05 2.90 9.12
C LYS A 68 7.88 2.23 8.02
N CYS A 69 8.91 2.91 7.54
CA CYS A 69 9.96 2.33 6.71
C CYS A 69 11.35 2.70 7.24
N ASP A 70 12.33 1.94 6.84
CA ASP A 70 13.73 2.23 7.14
C ASP A 70 14.28 3.27 6.15
N ALA A 71 15.30 4.01 6.57
CA ALA A 71 15.88 5.08 5.74
C ALA A 71 16.62 4.56 4.49
N ASP A 72 17.05 3.31 4.52
CA ASP A 72 17.74 2.60 3.44
C ASP A 72 16.82 1.63 2.67
N GLU A 73 15.51 1.71 2.91
CA GLU A 73 14.53 0.86 2.25
C GLU A 73 14.23 1.38 0.85
N CYS A 74 14.33 0.48 -0.13
CA CYS A 74 14.02 0.76 -1.53
C CYS A 74 12.65 0.21 -1.91
N PHE A 75 11.98 0.90 -2.82
CA PHE A 75 10.63 0.54 -3.26
C PHE A 75 10.56 0.42 -4.78
N VAL A 76 9.81 -0.57 -5.25
CA VAL A 76 9.51 -0.76 -6.67
C VAL A 76 8.02 -1.01 -6.87
N GLY A 77 7.49 -0.74 -8.06
CA GLY A 77 6.08 -0.99 -8.39
C GLY A 77 5.35 0.24 -8.92
N THR A 78 4.12 0.48 -8.48
CA THR A 78 3.20 1.57 -8.85
C THR A 78 2.73 1.57 -10.32
N GLY A 79 2.97 0.49 -11.06
CA GLY A 79 2.58 0.35 -12.47
C GLY A 79 3.65 0.84 -13.45
N GLU A 80 3.24 1.11 -14.68
CA GLU A 80 4.15 1.53 -15.74
C GLU A 80 4.47 3.02 -15.64
N ARG A 81 5.74 3.33 -15.33
CA ARG A 81 6.22 4.70 -15.19
C ARG A 81 7.63 4.87 -15.71
N PHE A 82 7.90 6.00 -16.34
CA PHE A 82 9.24 6.40 -16.76
C PHE A 82 9.99 7.05 -15.58
N ARG A 83 10.39 6.24 -14.62
CA ARG A 83 11.07 6.66 -13.38
C ARG A 83 12.26 5.77 -13.08
N LYS A 84 13.02 6.14 -12.07
CA LYS A 84 14.03 5.26 -11.50
C LYS A 84 13.36 3.96 -11.05
N MET A 85 14.13 2.87 -11.03
CA MET A 85 13.65 1.61 -10.46
C MET A 85 13.34 1.77 -8.97
N ASP A 86 14.22 2.40 -8.22
CA ASP A 86 13.95 2.76 -6.84
C ASP A 86 13.06 4.00 -6.77
N LEU A 87 11.90 3.83 -6.16
CA LEU A 87 10.85 4.85 -6.02
C LEU A 87 10.92 5.61 -4.70
N SER A 88 11.94 5.35 -3.87
CA SER A 88 12.14 6.05 -2.59
C SER A 88 12.21 7.57 -2.79
N GLY A 89 11.63 8.32 -1.87
CA GLY A 89 11.57 9.78 -1.92
C GLY A 89 10.62 10.32 -2.99
N GLN A 90 9.62 9.56 -3.40
CA GLN A 90 8.66 9.99 -4.42
C GLN A 90 7.22 9.83 -3.96
N THR A 91 6.37 10.73 -4.46
CA THR A 91 4.92 10.66 -4.28
C THR A 91 4.25 10.46 -5.64
N PHE A 92 3.33 9.51 -5.67
CA PHE A 92 2.57 9.12 -6.85
C PHE A 92 1.10 9.44 -6.68
N PHE A 93 0.53 10.03 -7.72
CA PHE A 93 -0.92 10.15 -7.89
C PHE A 93 -1.36 8.98 -8.78
N LEU A 94 -2.11 8.06 -8.21
CA LEU A 94 -2.53 6.83 -8.87
C LEU A 94 -3.93 7.05 -9.47
N LYS A 95 -3.93 7.63 -10.65
CA LYS A 95 -5.11 7.78 -11.51
C LYS A 95 -4.69 7.49 -12.93
N ASN A 96 -5.39 6.56 -13.56
CA ASN A 96 -5.17 6.26 -14.96
C ASN A 96 -5.59 7.44 -15.83
N GLN A 97 -4.66 7.99 -16.54
CA GLN A 97 -4.85 9.15 -17.43
C GLN A 97 -3.99 8.98 -18.67
N ASP A 98 -4.52 9.40 -19.80
CA ASP A 98 -3.75 9.46 -21.02
C ASP A 98 -2.56 10.41 -20.83
N GLY A 99 -1.36 9.82 -20.88
CA GLY A 99 -0.11 10.55 -20.80
C GLY A 99 0.39 10.86 -22.20
N GLN A 100 0.59 12.12 -22.48
CA GLN A 100 1.32 12.52 -23.70
C GLN A 100 2.78 12.78 -23.31
N GLY A 101 3.65 11.84 -23.68
CA GLY A 101 5.08 11.93 -23.42
C GLY A 101 5.51 11.41 -22.05
N VAL A 102 6.82 11.26 -21.89
CA VAL A 102 7.45 10.58 -20.75
C VAL A 102 7.75 11.52 -19.57
N ASN A 103 7.62 12.82 -19.73
CA ASN A 103 8.08 13.81 -18.76
C ASN A 103 6.98 14.36 -17.83
N ASN A 104 5.80 13.76 -17.84
CA ASN A 104 4.71 14.20 -16.97
C ASN A 104 4.42 13.15 -15.85
N ARG A 105 3.57 13.53 -14.91
CA ARG A 105 3.19 12.68 -13.78
C ARG A 105 2.03 11.72 -14.11
N ARG A 106 1.52 11.75 -15.33
CA ARG A 106 0.42 10.90 -15.78
C ARG A 106 0.94 9.52 -16.17
N ALA A 107 0.13 8.52 -15.99
CA ALA A 107 0.41 7.16 -16.43
C ALA A 107 -0.87 6.47 -16.85
N TYR A 108 -0.79 5.64 -17.88
CA TYR A 108 -1.90 4.84 -18.39
C TYR A 108 -2.27 3.71 -17.45
N LYS A 109 -1.25 3.10 -16.84
CA LYS A 109 -1.39 1.93 -15.97
C LYS A 109 -0.80 2.23 -14.61
N ASN A 110 -1.62 2.79 -13.73
CA ASN A 110 -1.30 2.92 -12.33
C ASN A 110 -1.78 1.68 -11.61
N ILE A 111 -0.90 1.08 -10.84
CA ILE A 111 -1.22 -0.07 -9.99
C ILE A 111 -0.93 0.36 -8.56
N PRO A 112 -1.91 0.36 -7.66
CA PRO A 112 -1.72 0.74 -6.26
C PRO A 112 -1.03 -0.39 -5.47
N PHE A 113 0.11 -0.82 -5.97
CA PHE A 113 0.96 -1.87 -5.44
C PHE A 113 2.40 -1.42 -5.41
N TYR A 114 3.10 -1.70 -4.33
CA TYR A 114 4.54 -1.58 -4.26
C TYR A 114 5.16 -2.78 -3.54
N MET A 115 6.42 -3.05 -3.84
CA MET A 115 7.26 -3.99 -3.10
C MET A 115 8.41 -3.23 -2.44
N SER A 116 8.79 -3.72 -1.27
CA SER A 116 9.92 -3.24 -0.50
C SER A 116 11.13 -4.18 -0.60
N SER A 117 12.31 -3.61 -0.54
CA SER A 117 13.57 -4.36 -0.35
C SER A 117 13.60 -5.18 0.96
N ARG A 118 12.65 -4.95 1.88
CA ARG A 118 12.45 -5.73 3.11
C ARG A 118 11.56 -6.96 2.90
N MET A 119 11.37 -7.37 1.65
CA MET A 119 10.65 -8.61 1.26
C MET A 119 9.18 -8.62 1.69
N TYR A 120 8.51 -7.50 1.51
CA TYR A 120 7.05 -7.41 1.56
C TYR A 120 6.52 -6.57 0.40
N GLY A 121 5.25 -6.78 0.07
CA GLY A 121 4.50 -5.93 -0.85
C GLY A 121 3.21 -5.47 -0.20
N VAL A 122 2.68 -4.35 -0.64
CA VAL A 122 1.37 -3.86 -0.24
C VAL A 122 0.56 -3.53 -1.48
N PHE A 123 -0.60 -4.15 -1.58
CA PHE A 123 -1.60 -3.85 -2.60
C PHE A 123 -2.79 -3.16 -1.95
N TYR A 124 -3.10 -1.96 -2.38
CA TYR A 124 -4.30 -1.25 -1.99
C TYR A 124 -5.41 -1.54 -2.99
N HIS A 125 -6.42 -2.26 -2.54
CA HIS A 125 -7.55 -2.68 -3.36
C HIS A 125 -8.54 -1.54 -3.54
N THR A 126 -8.22 -0.63 -4.43
CA THR A 126 -9.06 0.52 -4.76
C THR A 126 -9.00 0.86 -6.24
N SER A 127 -10.12 1.30 -6.78
CA SER A 127 -10.23 1.92 -8.11
C SER A 127 -10.35 3.45 -8.02
N ASP A 128 -10.36 3.98 -6.81
CA ASP A 128 -10.53 5.40 -6.56
C ASP A 128 -9.23 6.17 -6.82
N TYR A 129 -9.34 7.48 -6.82
CA TYR A 129 -8.18 8.35 -6.77
C TYR A 129 -7.41 8.09 -5.48
N CYS A 130 -6.15 7.77 -5.62
CA CYS A 130 -5.32 7.61 -4.45
C CYS A 130 -3.94 8.23 -4.64
N ARG A 131 -3.27 8.45 -3.52
CA ARG A 131 -1.94 9.01 -3.44
C ARG A 131 -1.07 8.10 -2.59
N LEU A 132 0.09 7.75 -3.13
CA LEU A 132 1.09 6.93 -2.45
C LEU A 132 2.39 7.72 -2.34
N SER A 133 2.84 7.97 -1.12
CA SER A 133 4.13 8.57 -0.80
C SER A 133 5.05 7.50 -0.26
N LEU A 134 6.16 7.25 -0.94
CA LEU A 134 7.18 6.28 -0.57
C LEU A 134 8.40 7.05 -0.01
N ALA A 135 8.40 7.27 1.30
CA ALA A 135 9.46 8.00 2.00
C ALA A 135 9.72 9.45 1.49
N ASP A 136 8.71 10.10 0.89
CA ASP A 136 8.84 11.46 0.35
C ASP A 136 8.48 12.52 1.40
N HIS A 137 7.30 12.41 2.04
CA HIS A 137 6.90 13.36 3.09
C HIS A 137 7.68 13.18 4.38
N SER A 138 8.13 11.98 4.63
CA SER A 138 9.01 11.60 5.72
C SER A 138 9.91 10.48 5.24
N THR A 139 11.20 10.57 5.46
CA THR A 139 12.19 9.55 5.08
C THR A 139 12.01 8.22 5.79
N ARG A 140 11.07 8.14 6.72
CA ARG A 140 10.79 6.95 7.54
C ARG A 140 9.33 6.53 7.50
N SER A 141 8.56 7.02 6.53
CA SER A 141 7.16 6.62 6.41
C SER A 141 6.70 6.45 4.98
N ILE A 142 5.88 5.44 4.79
CA ILE A 142 5.07 5.24 3.61
C ILE A 142 3.68 5.72 3.95
N GLN A 143 3.07 6.53 3.10
CA GLN A 143 1.74 7.05 3.31
C GLN A 143 0.87 6.78 2.09
N PHE A 144 -0.25 6.13 2.34
CA PHE A 144 -1.31 5.95 1.36
C PHE A 144 -2.51 6.79 1.74
N ARG A 145 -3.07 7.50 0.77
CA ARG A 145 -4.32 8.24 0.92
C ARG A 145 -5.30 7.80 -0.16
N ASN A 146 -6.45 7.35 0.27
CA ASN A 146 -7.59 7.12 -0.60
C ASN A 146 -8.51 8.35 -0.58
N ASP A 147 -9.01 8.77 -1.75
CA ASP A 147 -10.00 9.85 -1.86
C ASP A 147 -11.44 9.33 -1.61
N ARG A 148 -11.56 8.24 -0.85
CA ARG A 148 -12.77 7.75 -0.19
C ARG A 148 -12.44 7.33 1.24
N ALA A 149 -13.47 7.34 2.09
CA ALA A 149 -13.34 6.94 3.49
C ALA A 149 -13.31 5.40 3.67
N THR A 150 -12.55 4.71 2.83
CA THR A 150 -12.37 3.26 2.91
C THR A 150 -10.90 2.92 2.71
N LEU A 151 -10.42 1.96 3.46
CA LEU A 151 -9.10 1.37 3.32
C LEU A 151 -9.27 -0.13 3.16
N ASP A 152 -8.77 -0.65 2.07
CA ASP A 152 -8.74 -2.07 1.77
C ASP A 152 -7.35 -2.39 1.22
N ALA A 153 -6.63 -3.26 1.89
CA ALA A 153 -5.24 -3.52 1.56
C ALA A 153 -4.85 -4.98 1.82
N PHE A 154 -3.95 -5.47 0.98
CA PHE A 154 -3.28 -6.75 1.14
C PHE A 154 -1.81 -6.52 1.46
N ILE A 155 -1.33 -7.11 2.53
CA ILE A 155 0.09 -7.13 2.89
C ILE A 155 0.63 -8.52 2.57
N ILE A 156 1.59 -8.58 1.66
CA ILE A 156 2.11 -9.81 1.08
C ILE A 156 3.58 -9.95 1.50
N GLY A 157 3.88 -10.97 2.28
CA GLY A 157 5.26 -11.34 2.61
C GLY A 157 5.81 -12.35 1.62
N GLY A 158 7.13 -12.38 1.46
CA GLY A 158 7.79 -13.37 0.62
C GLY A 158 9.29 -13.49 0.94
N GLU A 159 9.88 -14.64 0.68
CA GLU A 159 11.33 -14.85 0.83
C GLU A 159 12.15 -14.12 -0.23
N ASN A 160 11.51 -13.78 -1.33
CA ASN A 160 12.10 -13.06 -2.46
C ASN A 160 11.01 -12.31 -3.24
N PRO A 161 11.38 -11.38 -4.13
CA PRO A 161 10.43 -10.59 -4.92
C PRO A 161 9.47 -11.43 -5.77
N GLU A 162 9.94 -12.56 -6.30
CA GLU A 162 9.11 -13.46 -7.12
C GLU A 162 7.95 -14.04 -6.30
N ARG A 163 8.21 -14.43 -5.04
CA ARG A 163 7.17 -14.93 -4.14
C ARG A 163 6.15 -13.86 -3.76
N ILE A 164 6.59 -12.63 -3.61
CA ILE A 164 5.68 -11.50 -3.37
C ILE A 164 4.79 -11.26 -4.59
N LEU A 165 5.36 -11.25 -5.79
CA LEU A 165 4.60 -11.12 -7.03
C LEU A 165 3.64 -12.29 -7.27
N TYR A 166 4.02 -13.47 -6.84
CA TYR A 166 3.16 -14.65 -6.92
C TYR A 166 1.97 -14.56 -5.95
N GLY A 167 2.16 -13.92 -4.80
CA GLY A 167 1.10 -13.67 -3.82
C GLY A 167 0.18 -12.50 -4.18
N TYR A 168 0.63 -11.62 -5.07
CA TYR A 168 -0.14 -10.52 -5.64
C TYR A 168 -1.05 -11.01 -6.77
#